data_fda7ef12f430b1a7c81181c361f65771
#
_entry.id   fda7ef12f430b1a7c81181c361f65771
#
_cell.length_a   1.000
_cell.length_b   1.000
_cell.length_c   1.000
_cell.angle_alpha   90.00
_cell.angle_beta   90.00
_cell.angle_gamma   90.00
#
_symmetry.space_group_name_H-M   'P 1'
#
loop_
_entity.id
_entity.type
_entity.pdbx_description
1 polymer ?
#
loop_
_entity_poly.entity_id
_entity_poly.type
_entity_poly.pdbx_seq_one_letter_code
_entity_poly.pdbx_strand_id
1 'polypeptide(L)'
;MVAVLEARNLVRDYHVGGTLLGGGRTVHAVKNISFNLEKGKTLAIVGESGSGKSTLARILTLIDRQTSGELFIDGQAIDIANGVTRELRRKVQIVFQNPYGSLNPRQKIGDVLMEPLLLNTDMPAGERRDLALEMLLKVGLQTEHFNRYPHMFSGGQRQRIAIARAIILKPSLLVLDEPVSALDLSVQAQILNLLADLQDEFGLTYVFISHDLSVVKYIADDVMVMYLGEAVEFGTRDKVFASPEHPYTKALFAATPRADVASIRARLAKKAAATA
;
A
#
# COMPACT_ATOMS: atom_id res chain seq x y z
N MET A 1 -5.38 11.92 -19.59
CA MET A 1 -5.26 10.55 -19.03
C MET A 1 -6.44 10.32 -18.11
N VAL A 2 -6.91 9.09 -17.94
CA VAL A 2 -8.12 8.80 -17.15
C VAL A 2 -7.68 8.53 -15.72
N ALA A 3 -8.27 9.26 -14.74
CA ALA A 3 -8.02 9.01 -13.33
C ALA A 3 -8.71 7.69 -12.91
N VAL A 4 -7.95 6.80 -12.25
CA VAL A 4 -8.47 5.58 -11.62
C VAL A 4 -9.04 5.90 -10.25
N LEU A 5 -8.43 6.86 -9.54
CA LEU A 5 -8.85 7.28 -8.21
C LEU A 5 -8.93 8.80 -8.18
N GLU A 6 -10.06 9.32 -7.72
CA GLU A 6 -10.24 10.74 -7.45
C GLU A 6 -10.85 10.92 -6.06
N ALA A 7 -10.20 11.74 -5.25
CA ALA A 7 -10.65 12.12 -3.93
C ALA A 7 -10.96 13.60 -3.92
N ARG A 8 -12.13 13.99 -3.43
CA ARG A 8 -12.58 15.38 -3.33
C ARG A 8 -12.98 15.71 -1.91
N ASN A 9 -12.21 16.59 -1.27
CA ASN A 9 -12.49 17.12 0.07
C ASN A 9 -12.77 16.02 1.11
N LEU A 10 -12.00 14.92 1.08
CA LEU A 10 -12.19 13.80 2.00
C LEU A 10 -11.92 14.22 3.44
N VAL A 11 -12.88 13.92 4.32
CA VAL A 11 -12.78 14.15 5.78
C VAL A 11 -13.09 12.85 6.49
N ARG A 12 -12.33 12.57 7.56
CA ARG A 12 -12.64 11.48 8.49
C ARG A 12 -12.45 11.93 9.92
N ASP A 13 -13.54 11.94 10.66
CA ASP A 13 -13.60 12.24 12.07
C ASP A 13 -13.99 10.99 12.85
N TYR A 14 -13.30 10.76 13.97
CA TYR A 14 -13.66 9.73 14.93
C TYR A 14 -14.08 10.37 16.25
N HIS A 15 -15.22 9.97 16.76
CA HIS A 15 -15.67 10.36 18.11
C HIS A 15 -15.17 9.32 19.12
N VAL A 16 -14.24 9.72 19.97
CA VAL A 16 -13.60 8.85 20.96
C VAL A 16 -14.03 9.28 22.35
N GLY A 17 -14.60 8.34 23.10
CA GLY A 17 -15.04 8.55 24.49
C GLY A 17 -16.31 9.40 24.56
N GLY A 18 -17.21 8.98 25.37
CA GLY A 18 -18.44 9.63 25.79
C GLY A 18 -19.07 8.70 26.81
N THR A 19 -18.90 8.99 28.08
CA THR A 19 -19.73 8.36 29.12
C THR A 19 -21.08 9.08 29.13
N LEU A 20 -22.09 8.47 29.79
CA LEU A 20 -23.44 9.05 29.99
C LEU A 20 -23.45 10.48 30.60
N LEU A 21 -22.28 11.01 30.99
CA LEU A 21 -22.09 12.31 31.62
C LEU A 21 -21.35 13.36 30.78
N GLY A 22 -21.14 13.12 29.48
CA GLY A 22 -20.49 14.08 28.55
C GLY A 22 -18.97 13.98 28.52
N GLY A 23 -18.33 14.48 27.44
CA GLY A 23 -16.89 14.61 27.35
C GLY A 23 -16.25 13.80 26.22
N GLY A 24 -16.95 13.52 25.12
CA GLY A 24 -16.33 12.90 23.92
C GLY A 24 -15.35 13.87 23.24
N ARG A 25 -14.21 13.34 22.79
CA ARG A 25 -13.23 14.08 21.96
C ARG A 25 -13.39 13.65 20.51
N THR A 26 -13.45 14.62 19.59
CA THR A 26 -13.36 14.35 18.15
C THR A 26 -11.90 14.34 17.74
N VAL A 27 -11.48 13.28 17.03
CA VAL A 27 -10.17 13.16 16.41
C VAL A 27 -10.36 13.33 14.90
N HIS A 28 -9.82 14.43 14.35
CA HIS A 28 -9.83 14.71 12.93
C HIS A 28 -8.67 13.97 12.26
N ALA A 29 -8.92 12.74 11.80
CA ALA A 29 -7.88 11.86 11.26
C ALA A 29 -7.53 12.16 9.80
N VAL A 30 -8.50 12.66 9.01
CA VAL A 30 -8.31 13.14 7.63
C VAL A 30 -9.07 14.45 7.49
N LYS A 31 -8.40 15.51 7.01
CA LYS A 31 -8.91 16.86 6.95
C LYS A 31 -8.83 17.40 5.51
N ASN A 32 -9.95 17.36 4.82
CA ASN A 32 -10.14 17.99 3.50
C ASN A 32 -9.06 17.62 2.46
N ILE A 33 -8.80 16.31 2.29
CA ILE A 33 -7.81 15.83 1.32
C ILE A 33 -8.43 15.67 -0.06
N SER A 34 -7.78 16.27 -1.07
CA SER A 34 -8.18 16.16 -2.48
C SER A 34 -6.98 15.80 -3.34
N PHE A 35 -7.12 14.82 -4.23
CA PHE A 35 -6.11 14.43 -5.21
C PHE A 35 -6.71 13.55 -6.30
N ASN A 36 -5.96 13.43 -7.41
CA ASN A 36 -6.25 12.51 -8.50
C ASN A 36 -5.05 11.58 -8.69
N LEU A 37 -5.34 10.31 -9.05
CA LEU A 37 -4.33 9.31 -9.39
C LEU A 37 -4.67 8.70 -10.75
N GLU A 38 -3.78 8.87 -11.70
CA GLU A 38 -3.92 8.37 -13.05
C GLU A 38 -3.62 6.87 -13.13
N LYS A 39 -4.20 6.21 -14.14
CA LYS A 39 -3.98 4.77 -14.39
C LYS A 39 -2.50 4.46 -14.62
N GLY A 40 -2.03 3.38 -13.99
CA GLY A 40 -0.66 2.90 -14.11
C GLY A 40 0.38 3.73 -13.35
N LYS A 41 -0.06 4.70 -12.52
CA LYS A 41 0.81 5.54 -11.70
C LYS A 41 0.86 5.07 -10.26
N THR A 42 1.93 5.46 -9.57
CA THR A 42 2.13 5.24 -8.13
C THR A 42 2.10 6.57 -7.38
N LEU A 43 1.09 6.75 -6.52
CA LEU A 43 1.06 7.81 -5.52
C LEU A 43 1.66 7.29 -4.21
N ALA A 44 2.79 7.83 -3.79
CA ALA A 44 3.30 7.57 -2.46
C ALA A 44 2.74 8.54 -1.42
N ILE A 45 2.31 8.03 -0.27
CA ILE A 45 1.84 8.80 0.87
C ILE A 45 2.83 8.64 2.01
N VAL A 46 3.45 9.75 2.43
CA VAL A 46 4.48 9.79 3.47
C VAL A 46 4.09 10.69 4.63
N GLY A 47 4.72 10.51 5.78
CA GLY A 47 4.51 11.31 6.99
C GLY A 47 4.74 10.49 8.26
N GLU A 48 4.81 11.14 9.41
CA GLU A 48 5.01 10.47 10.70
C GLU A 48 3.86 9.56 11.10
N SER A 49 4.09 8.70 12.10
CA SER A 49 3.03 7.90 12.72
C SER A 49 1.94 8.82 13.28
N GLY A 50 0.67 8.45 13.05
CA GLY A 50 -0.48 9.27 13.48
C GLY A 50 -0.83 10.44 12.53
N SER A 51 -0.14 10.64 11.40
CA SER A 51 -0.47 11.71 10.43
C SER A 51 -1.77 11.47 9.64
N GLY A 52 -2.41 10.28 9.76
CA GLY A 52 -3.68 9.96 9.10
C GLY A 52 -3.55 9.00 7.90
N LYS A 53 -2.35 8.57 7.50
CA LYS A 53 -2.10 7.72 6.32
C LYS A 53 -2.91 6.43 6.29
N SER A 54 -2.87 5.65 7.38
CA SER A 54 -3.62 4.39 7.46
C SER A 54 -5.13 4.62 7.51
N THR A 55 -5.59 5.76 8.04
CA THR A 55 -7.02 6.14 7.95
C THR A 55 -7.40 6.43 6.50
N LEU A 56 -6.57 7.20 5.78
CA LEU A 56 -6.79 7.46 4.36
C LEU A 56 -6.78 6.15 3.57
N ALA A 57 -5.80 5.24 3.80
CA ALA A 57 -5.77 3.92 3.19
C ALA A 57 -7.07 3.14 3.39
N ARG A 58 -7.63 3.14 4.60
CA ARG A 58 -8.88 2.44 4.91
C ARG A 58 -10.09 3.04 4.18
N ILE A 59 -10.12 4.36 3.97
CA ILE A 59 -11.15 5.01 3.17
C ILE A 59 -10.99 4.59 1.70
N LEU A 60 -9.78 4.69 1.14
CA LEU A 60 -9.51 4.37 -0.26
C LEU A 60 -9.78 2.89 -0.58
N THR A 61 -9.64 2.00 0.41
CA THR A 61 -9.93 0.57 0.28
C THR A 61 -11.35 0.17 0.69
N LEU A 62 -12.21 1.16 0.94
CA LEU A 62 -13.61 0.95 1.28
C LEU A 62 -13.83 0.15 2.58
N ILE A 63 -12.82 0.07 3.44
CA ILE A 63 -12.90 -0.55 4.78
C ILE A 63 -13.56 0.42 5.76
N ASP A 64 -13.30 1.71 5.60
CA ASP A 64 -13.87 2.76 6.44
C ASP A 64 -14.59 3.79 5.57
N ARG A 65 -15.64 4.41 6.13
CA ARG A 65 -16.40 5.44 5.42
C ARG A 65 -15.86 6.82 5.78
N GLN A 66 -15.75 7.70 4.79
CA GLN A 66 -15.48 9.12 5.03
C GLN A 66 -16.64 9.78 5.80
N THR A 67 -16.34 10.79 6.60
CA THR A 67 -17.34 11.62 7.28
C THR A 67 -18.01 12.57 6.30
N SER A 68 -17.22 13.14 5.37
CA SER A 68 -17.69 13.97 4.25
C SER A 68 -16.69 13.92 3.10
N GLY A 69 -17.04 14.54 1.98
CA GLY A 69 -16.28 14.49 0.74
C GLY A 69 -16.72 13.35 -0.16
N GLU A 70 -16.10 13.27 -1.33
CA GLU A 70 -16.47 12.32 -2.39
C GLU A 70 -15.26 11.51 -2.81
N LEU A 71 -15.49 10.23 -3.12
CA LEU A 71 -14.50 9.30 -3.64
C LEU A 71 -15.01 8.74 -4.96
N PHE A 72 -14.17 8.73 -5.99
CA PHE A 72 -14.47 8.14 -7.28
C PHE A 72 -13.42 7.09 -7.63
N ILE A 73 -13.87 5.94 -8.15
CA ILE A 73 -13.01 4.87 -8.65
C ILE A 73 -13.44 4.54 -10.06
N ASP A 74 -12.51 4.57 -11.02
CA ASP A 74 -12.79 4.45 -12.46
C ASP A 74 -13.91 5.38 -12.92
N GLY A 75 -13.95 6.62 -12.42
CA GLY A 75 -14.97 7.63 -12.72
C GLY A 75 -16.33 7.41 -12.08
N GLN A 76 -16.54 6.36 -11.28
CA GLN A 76 -17.77 6.07 -10.57
C GLN A 76 -17.72 6.62 -9.14
N ALA A 77 -18.72 7.41 -8.75
CA ALA A 77 -18.85 7.88 -7.37
C ALA A 77 -19.11 6.68 -6.44
N ILE A 78 -18.38 6.62 -5.34
CA ILE A 78 -18.42 5.53 -4.38
C ILE A 78 -19.25 5.93 -3.16
N ASP A 79 -20.35 5.23 -2.94
CA ASP A 79 -21.12 5.27 -1.69
C ASP A 79 -21.20 3.87 -1.10
N ILE A 80 -20.58 3.70 0.07
CA ILE A 80 -20.55 2.43 0.82
C ILE A 80 -21.60 2.36 1.92
N ALA A 81 -22.55 3.31 1.98
CA ALA A 81 -23.62 3.32 3.00
C ALA A 81 -24.44 2.02 2.98
N ASN A 82 -24.66 1.46 1.78
CA ASN A 82 -25.39 0.21 1.55
C ASN A 82 -24.48 -1.02 1.40
N GLY A 83 -23.20 -0.90 1.81
CA GLY A 83 -22.20 -1.95 1.68
C GLY A 83 -21.39 -1.88 0.40
N VAL A 84 -20.32 -2.68 0.35
CA VAL A 84 -19.38 -2.76 -0.78
C VAL A 84 -19.81 -3.90 -1.70
N THR A 85 -20.07 -3.60 -2.98
CA THR A 85 -20.47 -4.61 -3.98
C THR A 85 -19.29 -5.54 -4.33
N ARG A 86 -19.57 -6.72 -4.91
CA ARG A 86 -18.54 -7.63 -5.43
C ARG A 86 -17.67 -6.96 -6.49
N GLU A 87 -18.26 -6.13 -7.35
CA GLU A 87 -17.54 -5.40 -8.38
C GLU A 87 -16.52 -4.42 -7.79
N LEU A 88 -16.93 -3.62 -6.81
CA LEU A 88 -16.01 -2.69 -6.12
C LEU A 88 -14.90 -3.42 -5.37
N ARG A 89 -15.21 -4.56 -4.72
CA ARG A 89 -14.19 -5.40 -4.06
C ARG A 89 -13.17 -5.95 -5.05
N ARG A 90 -13.56 -6.23 -6.30
CA ARG A 90 -12.62 -6.65 -7.34
C ARG A 90 -11.73 -5.50 -7.80
N LYS A 91 -12.27 -4.27 -7.89
CA LYS A 91 -11.53 -3.10 -8.36
C LYS A 91 -10.48 -2.59 -7.38
N VAL A 92 -10.72 -2.73 -6.08
CA VAL A 92 -9.83 -2.17 -5.04
C VAL A 92 -9.39 -3.26 -4.09
N GLN A 93 -8.08 -3.38 -3.93
CA GLN A 93 -7.46 -4.35 -3.03
C GLN A 93 -6.42 -3.69 -2.14
N ILE A 94 -6.06 -4.35 -1.04
CA ILE A 94 -5.06 -3.88 -0.08
C ILE A 94 -4.05 -4.97 0.27
N VAL A 95 -2.79 -4.57 0.40
CA VAL A 95 -1.73 -5.34 1.07
C VAL A 95 -1.40 -4.63 2.36
N PHE A 96 -1.57 -5.32 3.49
CA PHE A 96 -1.31 -4.76 4.83
C PHE A 96 0.16 -4.86 5.21
N GLN A 97 0.57 -4.01 6.14
CA GLN A 97 1.92 -3.91 6.69
C GLN A 97 2.45 -5.24 7.26
N ASN A 98 1.61 -6.00 7.95
CA ASN A 98 2.01 -7.24 8.63
C ASN A 98 1.54 -8.47 7.85
N PRO A 99 2.44 -9.14 7.09
CA PRO A 99 2.08 -10.34 6.36
C PRO A 99 1.73 -11.53 7.27
N TYR A 100 2.18 -11.53 8.53
CA TYR A 100 1.85 -12.57 9.49
C TYR A 100 0.38 -12.51 9.93
N GLY A 101 -0.16 -11.31 10.12
CA GLY A 101 -1.56 -11.10 10.49
C GLY A 101 -2.53 -11.15 9.32
N SER A 102 -2.04 -11.00 8.10
CA SER A 102 -2.88 -10.94 6.89
C SER A 102 -3.24 -12.31 6.31
N LEU A 103 -2.51 -13.38 6.65
CA LEU A 103 -2.74 -14.74 6.16
C LEU A 103 -3.28 -15.63 7.31
N ASN A 104 -4.39 -16.31 7.08
CA ASN A 104 -4.93 -17.25 8.06
C ASN A 104 -3.97 -18.46 8.23
N PRO A 105 -3.36 -18.66 9.42
CA PRO A 105 -2.34 -19.69 9.60
C PRO A 105 -2.89 -21.12 9.49
N ARG A 106 -4.21 -21.30 9.50
CA ARG A 106 -4.90 -22.58 9.41
C ARG A 106 -5.32 -22.95 7.98
N GLN A 107 -5.18 -22.02 7.03
CA GLN A 107 -5.49 -22.27 5.62
C GLN A 107 -4.21 -22.58 4.84
N LYS A 108 -4.31 -23.48 3.84
CA LYS A 108 -3.24 -23.69 2.86
C LYS A 108 -3.13 -22.49 1.93
N ILE A 109 -1.96 -22.27 1.35
CA ILE A 109 -1.71 -21.15 0.44
C ILE A 109 -2.66 -21.15 -0.76
N GLY A 110 -2.95 -22.34 -1.32
CA GLY A 110 -3.93 -22.49 -2.39
C GLY A 110 -5.31 -21.96 -2.00
N ASP A 111 -5.78 -22.30 -0.80
CA ASP A 111 -7.07 -21.84 -0.30
C ASP A 111 -7.08 -20.33 -0.09
N VAL A 112 -5.99 -19.77 0.47
CA VAL A 112 -5.79 -18.31 0.65
C VAL A 112 -5.87 -17.56 -0.69
N LEU A 113 -5.28 -18.08 -1.75
CA LEU A 113 -5.31 -17.48 -3.08
C LEU A 113 -6.65 -17.66 -3.79
N MET A 114 -7.32 -18.79 -3.60
CA MET A 114 -8.62 -19.05 -4.22
C MET A 114 -9.78 -18.32 -3.53
N GLU A 115 -9.65 -17.97 -2.24
CA GLU A 115 -10.72 -17.32 -1.46
C GLU A 115 -11.25 -16.03 -2.08
N PRO A 116 -10.42 -15.04 -2.52
CA PRO A 116 -10.90 -13.85 -3.19
C PRO A 116 -11.72 -14.16 -4.46
N LEU A 117 -11.29 -15.16 -5.24
CA LEU A 117 -12.00 -15.61 -6.44
C LEU A 117 -13.34 -16.25 -6.10
N LEU A 118 -13.36 -17.10 -5.06
CA LEU A 118 -14.59 -17.77 -4.58
C LEU A 118 -15.66 -16.75 -4.14
N LEU A 119 -15.24 -15.71 -3.44
CA LEU A 119 -16.17 -14.73 -2.86
C LEU A 119 -16.65 -13.68 -3.88
N ASN A 120 -15.84 -13.37 -4.90
CA ASN A 120 -16.09 -12.23 -5.78
C ASN A 120 -16.30 -12.60 -7.25
N THR A 121 -16.26 -13.88 -7.62
CA THR A 121 -16.49 -14.36 -8.99
C THR A 121 -17.38 -15.60 -8.98
N ASP A 122 -17.92 -15.96 -10.14
CA ASP A 122 -18.65 -17.21 -10.34
C ASP A 122 -17.76 -18.27 -11.04
N MET A 123 -16.41 -18.11 -10.95
CA MET A 123 -15.42 -18.96 -11.58
C MET A 123 -15.48 -20.39 -11.01
N PRO A 124 -15.43 -21.44 -11.85
CA PRO A 124 -15.38 -22.83 -11.41
C PRO A 124 -14.14 -23.15 -10.56
N ALA A 125 -14.23 -24.17 -9.71
CA ALA A 125 -13.13 -24.53 -8.79
C ALA A 125 -11.82 -24.89 -9.50
N GLY A 126 -11.89 -25.54 -10.66
CA GLY A 126 -10.71 -25.86 -11.49
C GLY A 126 -10.00 -24.61 -11.96
N GLU A 127 -10.73 -23.69 -12.56
CA GLU A 127 -10.16 -22.42 -13.06
C GLU A 127 -9.57 -21.56 -11.93
N ARG A 128 -10.22 -21.51 -10.74
CA ARG A 128 -9.67 -20.83 -9.57
C ARG A 128 -8.34 -21.41 -9.15
N ARG A 129 -8.21 -22.75 -9.19
CA ARG A 129 -6.97 -23.46 -8.86
C ARG A 129 -5.86 -23.13 -9.86
N ASP A 130 -6.17 -23.18 -11.14
CA ASP A 130 -5.19 -22.92 -12.20
C ASP A 130 -4.67 -21.48 -12.12
N LEU A 131 -5.56 -20.52 -11.91
CA LEU A 131 -5.19 -19.11 -11.72
C LEU A 131 -4.37 -18.89 -10.43
N ALA A 132 -4.67 -19.60 -9.35
CA ALA A 132 -3.90 -19.54 -8.11
C ALA A 132 -2.47 -20.10 -8.29
N LEU A 133 -2.32 -21.19 -9.05
CA LEU A 133 -1.02 -21.77 -9.40
C LEU A 133 -0.22 -20.81 -10.31
N GLU A 134 -0.85 -20.23 -11.32
CA GLU A 134 -0.22 -19.20 -12.18
C GLU A 134 0.28 -18.03 -11.32
N MET A 135 -0.57 -17.53 -10.41
CA MET A 135 -0.22 -16.39 -9.57
C MET A 135 0.95 -16.69 -8.62
N LEU A 136 1.07 -17.90 -8.10
CA LEU A 136 2.24 -18.32 -7.33
C LEU A 136 3.54 -18.18 -8.14
N LEU A 137 3.53 -18.66 -9.39
CA LEU A 137 4.70 -18.54 -10.28
C LEU A 137 5.05 -17.07 -10.56
N LYS A 138 4.04 -16.24 -10.81
CA LYS A 138 4.23 -14.80 -11.09
C LYS A 138 4.89 -14.05 -9.93
N VAL A 139 4.62 -14.42 -8.69
CA VAL A 139 5.30 -13.82 -7.53
C VAL A 139 6.62 -14.52 -7.17
N GLY A 140 7.15 -15.40 -8.05
CA GLY A 140 8.42 -16.09 -7.86
C GLY A 140 8.39 -17.21 -6.82
N LEU A 141 7.22 -17.85 -6.64
CA LEU A 141 7.04 -19.03 -5.82
C LEU A 141 6.86 -20.27 -6.70
N GLN A 142 6.85 -21.46 -6.09
CA GLN A 142 6.72 -22.74 -6.78
C GLN A 142 5.31 -23.32 -6.62
N THR A 143 4.88 -24.16 -7.55
CA THR A 143 3.56 -24.82 -7.53
C THR A 143 3.37 -25.72 -6.31
N GLU A 144 4.43 -26.35 -5.82
CA GLU A 144 4.44 -27.19 -4.60
C GLU A 144 4.07 -26.39 -3.34
N HIS A 145 4.25 -25.07 -3.38
CA HIS A 145 3.86 -24.16 -2.30
C HIS A 145 2.34 -24.08 -2.10
N PHE A 146 1.54 -24.47 -3.09
CA PHE A 146 0.08 -24.43 -3.06
C PHE A 146 -0.51 -25.20 -1.87
N ASN A 147 0.10 -26.34 -1.51
CA ASN A 147 -0.41 -27.21 -0.43
C ASN A 147 0.22 -26.91 0.94
N ARG A 148 1.15 -25.95 1.04
CA ARG A 148 1.81 -25.58 2.29
C ARG A 148 1.00 -24.57 3.09
N TYR A 149 1.33 -24.43 4.38
CA TYR A 149 0.74 -23.48 5.30
C TYR A 149 1.62 -22.23 5.45
N PRO A 150 1.04 -21.06 5.80
CA PRO A 150 1.79 -19.80 5.94
C PRO A 150 3.01 -19.88 6.87
N HIS A 151 2.95 -20.64 7.96
CA HIS A 151 4.07 -20.78 8.91
C HIS A 151 5.32 -21.45 8.32
N MET A 152 5.19 -22.10 7.16
CA MET A 152 6.30 -22.77 6.45
C MET A 152 7.09 -21.82 5.53
N PHE A 153 6.78 -20.52 5.53
CA PHE A 153 7.36 -19.52 4.63
C PHE A 153 8.13 -18.44 5.39
N SER A 154 9.19 -17.90 4.77
CA SER A 154 9.88 -16.70 5.26
C SER A 154 8.98 -15.45 5.19
N GLY A 155 9.39 -14.37 5.87
CA GLY A 155 8.66 -13.09 5.83
C GLY A 155 8.45 -12.57 4.39
N GLY A 156 9.51 -12.56 3.59
CA GLY A 156 9.45 -12.13 2.19
C GLY A 156 8.58 -13.04 1.30
N GLN A 157 8.59 -14.35 1.53
CA GLN A 157 7.70 -15.29 0.83
C GLN A 157 6.23 -15.07 1.21
N ARG A 158 5.94 -14.81 2.49
CA ARG A 158 4.56 -14.46 2.94
C ARG A 158 4.10 -13.15 2.33
N GLN A 159 4.99 -12.17 2.21
CA GLN A 159 4.68 -10.91 1.54
C GLN A 159 4.33 -11.12 0.05
N ARG A 160 5.08 -11.97 -0.65
CA ARG A 160 4.77 -12.37 -2.04
C ARG A 160 3.38 -13.03 -2.14
N ILE A 161 3.03 -13.89 -1.18
CA ILE A 161 1.70 -14.53 -1.11
C ILE A 161 0.60 -13.49 -0.85
N ALA A 162 0.83 -12.53 0.05
CA ALA A 162 -0.13 -11.46 0.33
C ALA A 162 -0.35 -10.56 -0.91
N ILE A 163 0.71 -10.24 -1.65
CA ILE A 163 0.64 -9.53 -2.94
C ILE A 163 -0.15 -10.36 -3.95
N ALA A 164 0.20 -11.65 -4.13
CA ALA A 164 -0.50 -12.56 -5.05
C ALA A 164 -2.01 -12.62 -4.76
N ARG A 165 -2.39 -12.74 -3.49
CA ARG A 165 -3.80 -12.74 -3.05
C ARG A 165 -4.51 -11.43 -3.42
N ALA A 166 -3.84 -10.30 -3.27
CA ALA A 166 -4.44 -9.00 -3.58
C ALA A 166 -4.62 -8.78 -5.10
N ILE A 167 -3.65 -9.22 -5.92
CA ILE A 167 -3.70 -8.99 -7.37
C ILE A 167 -4.45 -10.06 -8.16
N ILE A 168 -4.81 -11.21 -7.55
CA ILE A 168 -5.47 -12.32 -8.25
C ILE A 168 -6.83 -11.93 -8.87
N LEU A 169 -7.49 -10.89 -8.32
CA LEU A 169 -8.72 -10.31 -8.86
C LEU A 169 -8.46 -9.30 -9.98
N LYS A 170 -7.19 -9.02 -10.33
CA LYS A 170 -6.76 -7.99 -11.29
C LYS A 170 -7.37 -6.62 -10.98
N PRO A 171 -7.12 -6.06 -9.79
CA PRO A 171 -7.71 -4.79 -9.38
C PRO A 171 -7.21 -3.63 -10.24
N SER A 172 -8.02 -2.56 -10.38
CA SER A 172 -7.56 -1.31 -10.97
C SER A 172 -6.76 -0.46 -9.99
N LEU A 173 -7.03 -0.61 -8.68
CA LEU A 173 -6.34 0.09 -7.59
C LEU A 173 -5.82 -0.90 -6.54
N LEU A 174 -4.54 -0.84 -6.24
CA LEU A 174 -3.91 -1.58 -5.15
C LEU A 174 -3.31 -0.60 -4.12
N VAL A 175 -3.82 -0.66 -2.90
CA VAL A 175 -3.25 0.08 -1.77
C VAL A 175 -2.24 -0.80 -1.06
N LEU A 176 -1.05 -0.28 -0.87
CA LEU A 176 0.10 -0.95 -0.27
C LEU A 176 0.45 -0.21 1.04
N ASP A 177 -0.05 -0.70 2.17
CA ASP A 177 0.17 -0.06 3.48
C ASP A 177 1.45 -0.63 4.13
N GLU A 178 2.55 0.11 4.00
CA GLU A 178 3.89 -0.24 4.48
C GLU A 178 4.36 -1.66 4.07
N PRO A 179 4.27 -2.05 2.80
CA PRO A 179 4.39 -3.45 2.37
C PRO A 179 5.78 -4.06 2.57
N VAL A 180 6.79 -3.25 2.87
CA VAL A 180 8.19 -3.71 3.00
C VAL A 180 8.82 -3.36 4.34
N SER A 181 8.12 -2.66 5.25
CA SER A 181 8.69 -2.11 6.49
C SER A 181 9.24 -3.17 7.47
N ALA A 182 8.70 -4.39 7.44
CA ALA A 182 9.09 -5.49 8.33
C ALA A 182 10.13 -6.45 7.70
N LEU A 183 10.70 -6.10 6.54
CA LEU A 183 11.62 -6.94 5.78
C LEU A 183 13.04 -6.39 5.82
N ASP A 184 14.04 -7.25 5.66
CA ASP A 184 15.43 -6.81 5.47
C ASP A 184 15.64 -6.12 4.11
N LEU A 185 16.70 -5.30 3.99
CA LEU A 185 16.95 -4.47 2.81
C LEU A 185 17.02 -5.25 1.49
N SER A 186 17.55 -6.49 1.54
CA SER A 186 17.69 -7.30 0.33
C SER A 186 16.34 -7.82 -0.15
N VAL A 187 15.49 -8.23 0.78
CA VAL A 187 14.13 -8.69 0.49
C VAL A 187 13.23 -7.51 0.12
N GLN A 188 13.39 -6.33 0.74
CA GLN A 188 12.70 -5.11 0.35
C GLN A 188 12.92 -4.81 -1.15
N ALA A 189 14.20 -4.81 -1.60
CA ALA A 189 14.51 -4.56 -3.01
C ALA A 189 13.85 -5.57 -3.96
N GLN A 190 13.83 -6.86 -3.57
CA GLN A 190 13.16 -7.90 -4.35
C GLN A 190 11.63 -7.70 -4.44
N ILE A 191 10.98 -7.25 -3.35
CA ILE A 191 9.54 -6.97 -3.35
C ILE A 191 9.22 -5.71 -4.17
N LEU A 192 10.06 -4.68 -4.10
CA LEU A 192 9.87 -3.47 -4.90
C LEU A 192 10.00 -3.75 -6.40
N ASN A 193 11.00 -4.54 -6.81
CA ASN A 193 11.14 -4.96 -8.20
C ASN A 193 9.92 -5.79 -8.64
N LEU A 194 9.49 -6.75 -7.82
CA LEU A 194 8.28 -7.54 -8.09
C LEU A 194 7.05 -6.64 -8.28
N LEU A 195 6.86 -5.62 -7.44
CA LEU A 195 5.74 -4.68 -7.57
C LEU A 195 5.83 -3.87 -8.87
N ALA A 196 7.03 -3.43 -9.29
CA ALA A 196 7.23 -2.75 -10.56
C ALA A 196 6.89 -3.66 -11.75
N ASP A 197 7.41 -4.90 -11.76
CA ASP A 197 7.12 -5.88 -12.81
C ASP A 197 5.61 -6.19 -12.92
N LEU A 198 4.93 -6.34 -11.77
CA LEU A 198 3.49 -6.59 -11.72
C LEU A 198 2.67 -5.37 -12.15
N GLN A 199 3.15 -4.15 -11.86
CA GLN A 199 2.52 -2.91 -12.31
C GLN A 199 2.53 -2.82 -13.83
N ASP A 200 3.68 -3.09 -14.44
CA ASP A 200 3.83 -3.07 -15.90
C ASP A 200 3.01 -4.18 -16.57
N GLU A 201 3.04 -5.40 -16.03
CA GLU A 201 2.35 -6.55 -16.61
C GLU A 201 0.82 -6.42 -16.56
N PHE A 202 0.28 -5.96 -15.41
CA PHE A 202 -1.18 -5.90 -15.18
C PHE A 202 -1.77 -4.50 -15.33
N GLY A 203 -0.95 -3.46 -15.56
CA GLY A 203 -1.39 -2.07 -15.63
C GLY A 203 -1.97 -1.56 -14.31
N LEU A 204 -1.38 -2.00 -13.18
CA LEU A 204 -1.87 -1.68 -11.85
C LEU A 204 -1.62 -0.23 -11.47
N THR A 205 -2.52 0.36 -10.72
CA THR A 205 -2.35 1.69 -10.12
C THR A 205 -2.12 1.54 -8.62
N TYR A 206 -1.09 2.19 -8.08
CA TYR A 206 -0.70 2.02 -6.69
C TYR A 206 -0.94 3.26 -5.84
N VAL A 207 -1.49 3.06 -4.64
CA VAL A 207 -1.30 3.97 -3.51
C VAL A 207 -0.33 3.29 -2.56
N PHE A 208 0.86 3.85 -2.42
CA PHE A 208 1.96 3.26 -1.65
C PHE A 208 2.23 4.07 -0.38
N ILE A 209 1.96 3.51 0.78
CA ILE A 209 2.21 4.16 2.06
C ILE A 209 3.56 3.68 2.59
N SER A 210 4.42 4.62 2.95
CA SER A 210 5.71 4.33 3.56
C SER A 210 6.20 5.48 4.42
N HIS A 211 7.02 5.14 5.42
CA HIS A 211 7.84 6.10 6.16
C HIS A 211 9.30 6.11 5.68
N ASP A 212 9.70 5.19 4.80
CA ASP A 212 11.03 5.14 4.20
C ASP A 212 11.06 5.93 2.88
N LEU A 213 11.71 7.09 2.91
CA LEU A 213 11.82 7.98 1.76
C LEU A 213 12.69 7.39 0.63
N SER A 214 13.61 6.46 0.93
CA SER A 214 14.41 5.78 -0.09
C SER A 214 13.54 4.86 -0.94
N VAL A 215 12.62 4.14 -0.30
CA VAL A 215 11.61 3.30 -0.97
C VAL A 215 10.69 4.16 -1.83
N VAL A 216 10.20 5.27 -1.27
CA VAL A 216 9.32 6.20 -1.99
C VAL A 216 10.00 6.78 -3.23
N LYS A 217 11.27 7.20 -3.10
CA LYS A 217 12.06 7.73 -4.22
C LYS A 217 12.23 6.71 -5.36
N TYR A 218 12.23 5.42 -5.03
CA TYR A 218 12.35 4.34 -6.00
C TYR A 218 11.06 4.08 -6.78
N ILE A 219 9.91 3.98 -6.09
CA ILE A 219 8.67 3.45 -6.68
C ILE A 219 7.66 4.54 -7.10
N ALA A 220 7.72 5.76 -6.53
CA ALA A 220 6.68 6.76 -6.71
C ALA A 220 6.80 7.54 -8.02
N ASP A 221 5.67 7.87 -8.63
CA ASP A 221 5.52 8.94 -9.63
C ASP A 221 5.20 10.26 -8.95
N ASP A 222 4.21 10.24 -8.05
CA ASP A 222 3.77 11.39 -7.26
C ASP A 222 3.91 11.12 -5.77
N VAL A 223 4.07 12.19 -4.99
CA VAL A 223 4.24 12.11 -3.53
C VAL A 223 3.27 13.06 -2.86
N MET A 224 2.57 12.55 -1.85
CA MET A 224 1.76 13.30 -0.90
C MET A 224 2.39 13.23 0.48
N VAL A 225 2.66 14.38 1.08
CA VAL A 225 3.17 14.48 2.44
C VAL A 225 2.00 14.78 3.37
N MET A 226 1.73 13.89 4.33
CA MET A 226 0.65 14.05 5.31
C MET A 226 1.21 14.47 6.67
N TYR A 227 0.57 15.47 7.28
CA TYR A 227 0.85 15.95 8.63
C TYR A 227 -0.44 16.30 9.36
N LEU A 228 -0.66 15.73 10.54
CA LEU A 228 -1.83 15.97 11.40
C LEU A 228 -3.20 15.91 10.67
N GLY A 229 -3.34 14.96 9.75
CA GLY A 229 -4.57 14.74 8.98
C GLY A 229 -4.67 15.54 7.69
N GLU A 230 -3.72 16.40 7.39
CA GLU A 230 -3.70 17.26 6.20
C GLU A 230 -2.66 16.80 5.19
N ALA A 231 -2.95 16.99 3.90
CA ALA A 231 -1.96 16.88 2.82
C ALA A 231 -1.23 18.24 2.72
N VAL A 232 -0.05 18.33 3.35
CA VAL A 232 0.70 19.61 3.43
C VAL A 232 1.55 19.88 2.21
N GLU A 233 1.88 18.84 1.45
CA GLU A 233 2.58 18.97 0.17
C GLU A 233 2.16 17.84 -0.77
N PHE A 234 1.97 18.16 -2.07
CA PHE A 234 1.62 17.22 -3.11
C PHE A 234 2.27 17.63 -4.43
N GLY A 235 2.85 16.66 -5.14
CA GLY A 235 3.45 16.92 -6.44
C GLY A 235 4.22 15.70 -6.98
N THR A 236 4.84 15.88 -8.14
CA THR A 236 5.70 14.84 -8.70
C THR A 236 6.85 14.54 -7.74
N ARG A 237 7.24 13.25 -7.70
CA ARG A 237 8.37 12.80 -6.87
C ARG A 237 9.58 13.71 -7.01
N ASP A 238 9.98 14.02 -8.24
CA ASP A 238 11.20 14.78 -8.51
C ASP A 238 11.09 16.21 -7.96
N LYS A 239 9.91 16.88 -8.07
CA LYS A 239 9.68 18.20 -7.50
C LYS A 239 9.75 18.18 -5.97
N VAL A 240 9.01 17.29 -5.33
CA VAL A 240 8.92 17.23 -3.87
C VAL A 240 10.26 16.86 -3.24
N PHE A 241 11.06 15.96 -3.86
CA PHE A 241 12.38 15.60 -3.34
C PHE A 241 13.48 16.62 -3.62
N ALA A 242 13.43 17.32 -4.76
CA ALA A 242 14.46 18.30 -5.13
C ALA A 242 14.24 19.65 -4.45
N SER A 243 12.99 20.06 -4.28
CA SER A 243 12.62 21.38 -3.77
C SER A 243 11.37 21.32 -2.88
N PRO A 244 11.46 20.70 -1.68
CA PRO A 244 10.35 20.66 -0.74
C PRO A 244 9.97 22.08 -0.32
N GLU A 245 8.68 22.40 -0.34
CA GLU A 245 8.18 23.74 -0.05
C GLU A 245 7.77 23.88 1.42
N HIS A 246 6.98 22.92 1.94
CA HIS A 246 6.44 23.00 3.30
C HIS A 246 7.51 22.77 4.38
N PRO A 247 7.51 23.54 5.49
CA PRO A 247 8.51 23.38 6.57
C PRO A 247 8.57 21.96 7.15
N TYR A 248 7.43 21.32 7.31
CA TYR A 248 7.35 19.94 7.79
C TYR A 248 8.02 18.95 6.81
N THR A 249 7.80 19.09 5.49
CA THR A 249 8.45 18.25 4.47
C THR A 249 9.98 18.40 4.54
N LYS A 250 10.47 19.62 4.69
CA LYS A 250 11.92 19.90 4.87
C LYS A 250 12.47 19.21 6.10
N ALA A 251 11.76 19.32 7.22
CA ALA A 251 12.15 18.66 8.48
C ALA A 251 12.12 17.13 8.36
N LEU A 252 11.07 16.57 7.77
CA LEU A 252 10.92 15.14 7.53
C LEU A 252 12.08 14.57 6.69
N PHE A 253 12.44 15.27 5.60
CA PHE A 253 13.52 14.85 4.71
C PHE A 253 14.91 15.06 5.35
N ALA A 254 15.09 16.08 6.18
CA ALA A 254 16.34 16.30 6.92
C ALA A 254 16.56 15.26 8.02
N ALA A 255 15.48 14.78 8.65
CA ALA A 255 15.55 13.74 9.69
C ALA A 255 15.82 12.33 9.14
N THR A 256 15.56 12.10 7.85
CA THR A 256 15.82 10.80 7.22
C THR A 256 17.31 10.68 6.88
N PRO A 257 18.03 9.66 7.40
CA PRO A 257 19.42 9.46 7.07
C PRO A 257 19.56 9.32 5.55
N ARG A 258 20.26 10.23 4.91
CA ARG A 258 20.65 10.03 3.50
C ARG A 258 21.57 8.81 3.50
N ALA A 259 21.12 7.72 2.90
CA ALA A 259 22.01 6.63 2.50
C ALA A 259 22.89 7.20 1.37
N ASP A 260 23.90 7.98 1.75
CA ASP A 260 24.91 8.48 0.83
C ASP A 260 25.77 7.30 0.41
N VAL A 261 25.48 6.77 -0.77
CA VAL A 261 26.24 5.66 -1.37
C VAL A 261 27.73 5.99 -1.43
N ALA A 262 28.11 7.28 -1.53
CA ALA A 262 29.49 7.74 -1.47
C ALA A 262 30.09 7.57 -0.06
N SER A 263 29.33 7.87 1.00
CA SER A 263 29.80 7.66 2.38
C SER A 263 29.90 6.19 2.76
N ILE A 264 28.98 5.35 2.26
CA ILE A 264 29.04 3.89 2.44
C ILE A 264 30.26 3.31 1.72
N ARG A 265 30.52 3.72 0.46
CA ARG A 265 31.72 3.31 -0.30
C ARG A 265 33.02 3.77 0.38
N ALA A 266 33.07 5.01 0.88
CA ALA A 266 34.22 5.54 1.61
C ALA A 266 34.48 4.76 2.92
N ARG A 267 33.41 4.37 3.62
CA ARG A 267 33.50 3.57 4.87
C ARG A 267 33.94 2.14 4.60
N LEU A 268 33.48 1.52 3.53
CA LEU A 268 33.92 0.20 3.08
C LEU A 268 35.40 0.20 2.61
N ALA A 269 35.82 1.24 1.86
CA ALA A 269 37.19 1.42 1.43
C ALA A 269 38.15 1.63 2.62
N LYS A 270 37.75 2.43 3.63
CA LYS A 270 38.54 2.58 4.88
C LYS A 270 38.64 1.27 5.66
N LYS A 271 37.55 0.47 5.70
CA LYS A 271 37.60 -0.82 6.40
C LYS A 271 38.49 -1.85 5.68
N ALA A 272 38.46 -1.86 4.35
CA ALA A 272 39.35 -2.71 3.55
C ALA A 272 40.85 -2.32 3.70
N ALA A 273 41.15 -1.02 3.78
CA ALA A 273 42.50 -0.51 3.98
C ALA A 273 43.04 -0.72 5.43
N ALA A 274 42.18 -0.92 6.41
CA ALA A 274 42.54 -1.21 7.79
C ALA A 274 42.74 -2.72 8.07
N THR A 275 42.44 -3.58 7.11
CA THR A 275 42.51 -5.04 7.22
C THR A 275 43.62 -5.63 6.30
N ALA A 276 44.26 -4.79 5.50
CA ALA A 276 45.48 -5.08 4.72
C ALA A 276 46.72 -4.52 5.40
#